data_fd4db1abf6a4cf5d950f12efc6c6acbf
#
_entry.id   fd4db1abf6a4cf5d950f12efc6c6acbf
#
_cell.length_a   1.000
_cell.length_b   1.000
_cell.length_c   1.000
_cell.angle_alpha   90.00
_cell.angle_beta   90.00
_cell.angle_gamma   90.00
#
_symmetry.space_group_name_H-M   'P 1'
#
loop_
_entity.id
_entity.type
_entity.pdbx_description
1 polymer ?
#
loop_
_entity_poly.entity_id
_entity_poly.type
_entity_poly.pdbx_seq_one_letter_code
_entity_poly.pdbx_strand_id
1 'polypeptide(L)'
;GQYAMRNRWHEKYQQYEVSGFSNSETADIDTFVVWCMSNERLNYGCDCPTGYVPMPGDLTMPMSWARIAGYNVENERTVIVGHVNEERTRAYDAMLRARDNIFRMLRPGAIFEDLYFAAMKEYEDAGFGSILPGRCGHGMGLSTHEFPSVTKGNKAPLAPGMILTVEPGLMSAELGAVRNSDTVLITEDGFEFLTNSPRDKIIIKKG
;
A
#
# COMPACT_ATOMS: atom_id res chain seq x y z
N GLY A 1 -6.86 -7.56 -14.04
CA GLY A 1 -6.82 -7.50 -12.57
C GLY A 1 -8.16 -7.88 -11.97
N GLN A 2 -9.18 -7.03 -12.07
CA GLN A 2 -10.52 -7.26 -11.46
C GLN A 2 -11.12 -8.61 -11.87
N TYR A 3 -11.08 -8.95 -13.15
CA TYR A 3 -11.59 -10.23 -13.64
C TYR A 3 -10.87 -11.43 -12.99
N ALA A 4 -9.56 -11.37 -12.84
CA ALA A 4 -8.79 -12.41 -12.18
C ALA A 4 -9.12 -12.54 -10.69
N MET A 5 -9.32 -11.42 -9.99
CA MET A 5 -9.75 -11.42 -8.59
C MET A 5 -11.14 -12.04 -8.43
N ARG A 6 -12.10 -11.66 -9.26
CA ARG A 6 -13.46 -12.23 -9.24
C ARG A 6 -13.47 -13.71 -9.51
N ASN A 7 -12.75 -14.16 -10.55
CA ASN A 7 -12.66 -15.60 -10.84
C ASN A 7 -12.05 -16.37 -9.67
N ARG A 8 -10.96 -15.85 -9.09
CA ARG A 8 -10.32 -16.48 -7.93
C ARG A 8 -11.22 -16.52 -6.70
N TRP A 9 -12.02 -15.48 -6.51
CA TRP A 9 -13.04 -15.46 -5.46
C TRP A 9 -14.08 -16.55 -5.69
N HIS A 10 -14.67 -16.64 -6.88
CA HIS A 10 -15.66 -17.66 -7.21
C HIS A 10 -15.11 -19.08 -7.11
N GLU A 11 -13.85 -19.31 -7.45
CA GLU A 11 -13.22 -20.62 -7.29
C GLU A 11 -13.10 -21.05 -5.82
N LYS A 12 -12.76 -20.11 -4.93
CA LYS A 12 -12.46 -20.42 -3.53
C LYS A 12 -13.66 -20.29 -2.59
N TYR A 13 -14.59 -19.40 -2.90
CA TYR A 13 -15.64 -18.98 -1.99
C TYR A 13 -17.01 -18.98 -2.69
N GLN A 14 -17.37 -20.12 -3.25
CA GLN A 14 -18.61 -20.28 -4.05
C GLN A 14 -19.90 -19.96 -3.29
N GLN A 15 -19.85 -19.96 -1.95
CA GLN A 15 -20.99 -19.64 -1.09
C GLN A 15 -21.25 -18.13 -0.96
N TYR A 16 -20.36 -17.29 -1.46
CA TYR A 16 -20.50 -15.84 -1.41
C TYR A 16 -20.61 -15.26 -2.82
N GLU A 17 -21.63 -14.49 -3.07
CA GLU A 17 -21.75 -13.72 -4.31
C GLU A 17 -20.90 -12.46 -4.22
N VAL A 18 -20.17 -12.18 -5.28
CA VAL A 18 -19.57 -10.86 -5.51
C VAL A 18 -20.46 -10.12 -6.49
N SER A 19 -21.29 -9.23 -5.97
CA SER A 19 -22.19 -8.42 -6.76
C SER A 19 -21.60 -7.03 -7.01
N GLY A 20 -21.51 -6.66 -8.26
CA GLY A 20 -21.33 -5.28 -8.66
C GLY A 20 -19.89 -4.83 -8.91
N PHE A 21 -19.81 -3.75 -9.63
CA PHE A 21 -18.68 -2.86 -9.76
C PHE A 21 -18.83 -1.75 -8.73
N SER A 22 -17.72 -1.19 -8.25
CA SER A 22 -17.76 -0.11 -7.29
C SER A 22 -18.63 1.04 -7.85
N ASN A 23 -19.75 1.25 -7.25
CA ASN A 23 -20.39 2.52 -7.36
C ASN A 23 -20.74 2.97 -5.93
N SER A 24 -20.57 4.24 -5.68
CA SER A 24 -20.72 4.86 -4.37
C SER A 24 -22.15 4.77 -3.81
N GLU A 25 -23.11 4.34 -4.60
CA GLU A 25 -24.52 4.30 -4.23
C GLU A 25 -24.93 2.97 -3.58
N THR A 26 -24.06 1.95 -3.63
CA THR A 26 -24.37 0.62 -3.09
C THR A 26 -23.36 0.24 -2.02
N ALA A 27 -23.48 0.86 -0.85
CA ALA A 27 -22.58 0.66 0.30
C ALA A 27 -22.48 -0.78 0.80
N ASP A 28 -23.39 -1.65 0.40
CA ASP A 28 -23.51 -3.03 0.88
C ASP A 28 -22.97 -4.07 -0.10
N ILE A 29 -22.35 -3.65 -1.21
CA ILE A 29 -21.92 -4.56 -2.27
C ILE A 29 -20.42 -4.82 -2.16
N ASP A 30 -20.05 -6.09 -2.21
CA ASP A 30 -18.66 -6.51 -2.32
C ASP A 30 -18.04 -6.01 -3.64
N THR A 31 -16.87 -5.40 -3.57
CA THR A 31 -16.21 -4.81 -4.72
C THR A 31 -14.75 -5.22 -4.81
N PHE A 32 -14.27 -5.36 -6.05
CA PHE A 32 -12.86 -5.51 -6.35
C PHE A 32 -12.43 -4.41 -7.32
N VAL A 33 -11.45 -3.62 -6.92
CA VAL A 33 -10.87 -2.57 -7.74
C VAL A 33 -9.39 -2.85 -7.94
N VAL A 34 -8.92 -2.76 -9.18
CA VAL A 34 -7.50 -2.86 -9.50
C VAL A 34 -7.12 -1.68 -10.38
N TRP A 35 -6.14 -0.92 -9.92
CA TRP A 35 -5.48 0.12 -10.68
C TRP A 35 -4.04 -0.30 -10.96
N CYS A 36 -3.47 0.22 -12.04
CA CYS A 36 -2.06 0.09 -12.32
C CYS A 36 -1.59 1.40 -12.92
N MET A 37 -0.76 2.11 -12.18
CA MET A 37 -0.17 3.37 -12.63
C MET A 37 1.30 3.16 -12.96
N SER A 38 1.81 3.95 -13.90
CA SER A 38 3.20 3.85 -14.34
C SER A 38 3.78 5.23 -14.64
N ASN A 39 5.08 5.38 -14.42
CA ASN A 39 5.86 6.58 -14.77
C ASN A 39 5.25 7.87 -14.21
N GLU A 40 4.97 8.84 -15.09
CA GLU A 40 4.47 10.18 -14.75
C GLU A 40 3.20 10.16 -13.91
N ARG A 41 2.35 9.13 -14.07
CA ARG A 41 1.12 8.98 -13.28
C ARG A 41 1.39 8.68 -11.82
N LEU A 42 2.53 8.10 -11.50
CA LEU A 42 2.95 7.86 -10.11
C LEU A 42 3.30 9.15 -9.35
N ASN A 43 3.57 10.25 -10.05
CA ASN A 43 3.93 11.53 -9.43
C ASN A 43 2.79 12.16 -8.61
N TYR A 44 1.57 11.71 -8.80
CA TYR A 44 0.37 12.28 -8.19
C TYR A 44 -0.26 11.40 -7.10
N GLY A 45 0.38 10.28 -6.75
CA GLY A 45 -0.07 9.38 -5.69
C GLY A 45 -1.31 8.56 -6.04
N CYS A 46 -2.36 9.22 -6.50
CA CYS A 46 -3.58 8.62 -7.02
C CYS A 46 -3.98 9.36 -8.29
N ASP A 47 -3.85 8.73 -9.43
CA ASP A 47 -4.28 9.22 -10.73
C ASP A 47 -5.04 8.11 -11.47
N CYS A 48 -5.70 8.44 -12.57
CA CYS A 48 -6.42 7.45 -13.36
C CYS A 48 -5.46 6.56 -14.13
N PRO A 49 -5.66 5.23 -14.13
CA PRO A 49 -4.97 4.33 -15.04
C PRO A 49 -5.21 4.72 -16.48
N THR A 50 -4.20 4.57 -17.32
CA THR A 50 -4.28 4.82 -18.76
C THR A 50 -4.01 3.52 -19.52
N GLY A 51 -4.11 3.56 -20.85
CA GLY A 51 -3.68 2.46 -21.72
C GLY A 51 -2.15 2.33 -21.86
N TYR A 52 -1.37 3.03 -21.05
CA TYR A 52 0.09 2.94 -21.09
C TYR A 52 0.58 1.54 -20.78
N VAL A 53 1.47 1.03 -21.62
CA VAL A 53 2.12 -0.26 -21.43
C VAL A 53 3.50 -0.02 -20.81
N PRO A 54 3.79 -0.49 -19.59
CA PRO A 54 5.08 -0.27 -18.96
C PRO A 54 6.25 -0.82 -19.79
N MET A 55 7.31 -0.03 -19.87
CA MET A 55 8.52 -0.33 -20.63
C MET A 55 9.73 -0.53 -19.71
N PRO A 56 10.80 -1.20 -20.17
CA PRO A 56 12.05 -1.28 -19.40
C PRO A 56 12.55 0.11 -18.99
N GLY A 57 12.84 0.29 -17.71
CA GLY A 57 13.19 1.57 -17.10
C GLY A 57 12.06 2.19 -16.30
N ASP A 58 10.85 1.64 -16.38
CA ASP A 58 9.69 2.16 -15.68
C ASP A 58 9.57 1.60 -14.25
N LEU A 59 9.02 2.44 -13.38
CA LEU A 59 8.30 1.99 -12.20
C LEU A 59 6.83 1.84 -12.58
N THR A 60 6.21 0.77 -12.11
CA THR A 60 4.76 0.57 -12.21
C THR A 60 4.21 0.10 -10.88
N MET A 61 3.01 0.48 -10.55
CA MET A 61 2.41 0.19 -9.25
C MET A 61 0.99 -0.36 -9.44
N PRO A 62 0.85 -1.69 -9.49
CA PRO A 62 -0.44 -2.33 -9.33
C PRO A 62 -0.96 -2.11 -7.90
N MET A 63 -2.17 -1.62 -7.81
CA MET A 63 -2.90 -1.36 -6.57
C MET A 63 -4.21 -2.11 -6.62
N SER A 64 -4.60 -2.71 -5.52
CA SER A 64 -5.85 -3.45 -5.42
C SER A 64 -6.58 -3.12 -4.14
N TRP A 65 -7.88 -2.94 -4.24
CA TRP A 65 -8.78 -2.79 -3.12
C TRP A 65 -9.86 -3.85 -3.24
N ALA A 66 -10.21 -4.43 -2.12
CA ALA A 66 -11.38 -5.28 -2.02
C ALA A 66 -12.27 -4.77 -0.88
N ARG A 67 -13.57 -4.86 -1.08
CA ARG A 67 -14.57 -4.64 -0.04
C ARG A 67 -15.42 -5.89 0.07
N ILE A 68 -15.46 -6.46 1.27
CA ILE A 68 -16.15 -7.74 1.53
C ILE A 68 -16.96 -7.56 2.80
N ALA A 69 -18.25 -7.82 2.73
CA ALA A 69 -19.19 -7.62 3.83
C ALA A 69 -19.07 -6.22 4.48
N GLY A 70 -18.82 -5.20 3.65
CA GLY A 70 -18.66 -3.81 4.09
C GLY A 70 -17.25 -3.41 4.52
N TYR A 71 -16.33 -4.35 4.76
CA TYR A 71 -14.96 -4.07 5.19
C TYR A 71 -13.99 -3.96 4.02
N ASN A 72 -13.12 -2.97 4.09
CA ASN A 72 -12.13 -2.68 3.05
C ASN A 72 -10.78 -3.31 3.38
N VAL A 73 -10.05 -3.68 2.33
CA VAL A 73 -8.65 -4.10 2.37
C VAL A 73 -7.92 -3.53 1.17
N GLU A 74 -6.67 -3.14 1.38
CA GLU A 74 -5.82 -2.52 0.37
C GLU A 74 -4.51 -3.27 0.24
N ASN A 75 -3.99 -3.35 -0.99
CA ASN A 75 -2.66 -3.87 -1.27
C ASN A 75 -2.04 -3.17 -2.47
N GLU A 76 -0.83 -2.69 -2.30
CA GLU A 76 -0.07 -2.02 -3.36
C GLU A 76 1.35 -2.55 -3.43
N ARG A 77 1.90 -2.59 -4.65
CA ARG A 77 3.30 -3.00 -4.86
C ARG A 77 3.94 -2.13 -5.92
N THR A 78 5.13 -1.63 -5.61
CA THR A 78 6.01 -1.08 -6.63
C THR A 78 6.67 -2.23 -7.39
N VAL A 79 6.70 -2.13 -8.70
CA VAL A 79 7.30 -3.09 -9.61
C VAL A 79 8.28 -2.37 -10.53
N ILE A 80 9.49 -2.88 -10.64
CA ILE A 80 10.49 -2.42 -11.62
C ILE A 80 10.28 -3.21 -12.91
N VAL A 81 10.20 -2.53 -14.03
CA VAL A 81 10.21 -3.16 -15.35
C VAL A 81 11.62 -3.14 -15.92
N GLY A 82 12.24 -4.31 -16.02
CA GLY A 82 13.64 -4.44 -16.45
C GLY A 82 14.63 -3.91 -15.42
N HIS A 83 15.00 -2.64 -15.54
CA HIS A 83 15.93 -1.96 -14.64
C HIS A 83 15.56 -0.49 -14.48
N VAL A 84 15.96 0.12 -13.39
CA VAL A 84 15.82 1.56 -13.14
C VAL A 84 17.19 2.13 -12.73
N ASN A 85 17.32 3.45 -12.67
CA ASN A 85 18.56 4.10 -12.23
C ASN A 85 18.84 3.84 -10.74
N GLU A 86 20.04 4.20 -10.31
CA GLU A 86 20.50 3.98 -8.92
C GLU A 86 19.65 4.72 -7.90
N GLU A 87 19.17 5.91 -8.22
CA GLU A 87 18.34 6.71 -7.32
C GLU A 87 17.00 6.02 -7.04
N ARG A 88 16.30 5.56 -8.09
CA ARG A 88 15.05 4.79 -7.94
C ARG A 88 15.26 3.47 -7.23
N THR A 89 16.38 2.80 -7.47
CA THR A 89 16.77 1.59 -6.75
C THR A 89 16.95 1.86 -5.26
N ARG A 90 17.72 2.92 -4.92
CA ARG A 90 17.97 3.35 -3.54
C ARG A 90 16.66 3.77 -2.83
N ALA A 91 15.78 4.49 -3.53
CA ALA A 91 14.48 4.88 -3.00
C ALA A 91 13.59 3.65 -2.69
N TYR A 92 13.57 2.67 -3.60
CA TYR A 92 12.82 1.43 -3.37
C TYR A 92 13.38 0.67 -2.17
N ASP A 93 14.70 0.54 -2.05
CA ASP A 93 15.32 -0.14 -0.92
C ASP A 93 15.05 0.59 0.41
N ALA A 94 15.08 1.93 0.41
CA ALA A 94 14.75 2.73 1.58
C ALA A 94 13.28 2.55 1.98
N MET A 95 12.37 2.51 1.01
CA MET A 95 10.94 2.26 1.24
C MET A 95 10.71 0.88 1.87
N LEU A 96 11.39 -0.16 1.38
CA LEU A 96 11.27 -1.50 1.97
C LEU A 96 11.77 -1.51 3.43
N ARG A 97 12.91 -0.87 3.72
CA ARG A 97 13.41 -0.76 5.11
C ARG A 97 12.48 0.05 6.00
N ALA A 98 11.96 1.18 5.51
CA ALA A 98 10.98 2.00 6.23
C ALA A 98 9.74 1.19 6.61
N ARG A 99 9.19 0.43 5.67
CA ARG A 99 8.08 -0.50 5.90
C ARG A 99 8.43 -1.56 6.95
N ASP A 100 9.57 -2.20 6.82
CA ASP A 100 9.99 -3.27 7.73
C ASP A 100 10.23 -2.73 9.15
N ASN A 101 10.69 -1.49 9.30
CA ASN A 101 10.81 -0.84 10.60
C ASN A 101 9.43 -0.61 11.25
N ILE A 102 8.43 -0.19 10.47
CA ILE A 102 7.05 -0.10 10.97
C ILE A 102 6.59 -1.48 11.45
N PHE A 103 6.73 -2.53 10.62
CA PHE A 103 6.28 -3.88 10.98
C PHE A 103 6.90 -4.40 12.29
N ARG A 104 8.19 -4.13 12.53
CA ARG A 104 8.84 -4.53 13.79
C ARG A 104 8.27 -3.86 15.03
N MET A 105 7.62 -2.73 14.87
CA MET A 105 7.06 -1.94 15.96
C MET A 105 5.56 -2.19 16.19
N LEU A 106 4.87 -2.86 15.26
CA LEU A 106 3.43 -3.09 15.34
C LEU A 106 3.08 -4.01 16.52
N ARG A 107 2.48 -3.41 17.55
CA ARG A 107 1.95 -4.11 18.73
C ARG A 107 1.04 -3.16 19.50
N PRO A 108 0.16 -3.65 20.36
CA PRO A 108 -0.60 -2.80 21.28
C PRO A 108 0.31 -1.87 22.08
N GLY A 109 -0.10 -0.62 22.21
CA GLY A 109 0.64 0.41 22.94
C GLY A 109 1.74 1.13 22.15
N ALA A 110 2.13 0.67 20.95
CA ALA A 110 3.03 1.42 20.10
C ALA A 110 2.38 2.75 19.65
N ILE A 111 3.13 3.83 19.63
CA ILE A 111 2.61 5.16 19.33
C ILE A 111 2.68 5.42 17.81
N PHE A 112 1.62 5.94 17.22
CA PHE A 112 1.55 6.18 15.77
C PHE A 112 2.68 7.08 15.24
N GLU A 113 3.03 8.16 15.95
CA GLU A 113 4.12 9.03 15.50
C GLU A 113 5.50 8.37 15.57
N ASP A 114 5.72 7.41 16.48
CA ASP A 114 6.98 6.67 16.57
C ASP A 114 7.16 5.76 15.34
N LEU A 115 6.07 5.14 14.86
CA LEU A 115 6.06 4.38 13.60
C LEU A 115 6.43 5.28 12.41
N TYR A 116 5.85 6.48 12.37
CA TYR A 116 6.16 7.46 11.34
C TYR A 116 7.64 7.86 11.36
N PHE A 117 8.19 8.21 12.52
CA PHE A 117 9.59 8.62 12.62
C PHE A 117 10.57 7.49 12.30
N ALA A 118 10.23 6.24 12.65
CA ALA A 118 11.05 5.08 12.28
C ALA A 118 11.15 4.90 10.76
N ALA A 119 10.06 5.20 10.02
CA ALA A 119 10.08 5.20 8.57
C ALA A 119 10.85 6.41 7.99
N MET A 120 10.64 7.61 8.53
CA MET A 120 11.31 8.84 8.05
C MET A 120 12.81 8.75 8.18
N LYS A 121 13.31 8.17 9.27
CA LYS A 121 14.75 7.97 9.46
C LYS A 121 15.40 7.20 8.31
N GLU A 122 14.77 6.15 7.79
CA GLU A 122 15.32 5.40 6.65
C GLU A 122 15.39 6.25 5.38
N TYR A 123 14.44 7.14 5.19
CA TYR A 123 14.44 8.05 4.05
C TYR A 123 15.50 9.14 4.16
N GLU A 124 15.66 9.71 5.35
CA GLU A 124 16.73 10.70 5.64
C GLU A 124 18.12 10.08 5.46
N ASP A 125 18.35 8.90 6.03
CA ASP A 125 19.62 8.16 5.92
C ASP A 125 19.94 7.77 4.46
N ALA A 126 18.92 7.58 3.62
CA ALA A 126 19.06 7.30 2.19
C ALA A 126 19.17 8.57 1.32
N GLY A 127 19.13 9.77 1.91
CA GLY A 127 19.25 11.04 1.19
C GLY A 127 17.96 11.59 0.61
N PHE A 128 16.79 11.14 1.08
CA PHE A 128 15.46 11.58 0.62
C PHE A 128 14.73 12.50 1.61
N GLY A 129 15.45 13.13 2.52
CA GLY A 129 14.87 14.01 3.55
C GLY A 129 14.06 15.21 3.02
N SER A 130 14.27 15.61 1.77
CA SER A 130 13.53 16.72 1.13
C SER A 130 12.14 16.32 0.58
N ILE A 131 11.83 15.02 0.50
CA ILE A 131 10.57 14.51 -0.08
C ILE A 131 9.85 13.54 0.87
N LEU A 132 9.97 13.78 2.18
CA LEU A 132 9.33 12.93 3.19
C LEU A 132 7.81 12.96 3.05
N PRO A 133 7.13 11.80 3.11
CA PRO A 133 5.67 11.74 3.04
C PRO A 133 5.03 12.31 4.30
N GLY A 134 3.82 12.85 4.18
CA GLY A 134 3.07 13.35 5.32
C GLY A 134 2.51 12.26 6.23
N ARG A 135 2.38 11.02 5.71
CA ARG A 135 1.90 9.84 6.46
C ARG A 135 2.48 8.56 5.87
N CYS A 136 2.46 7.48 6.65
CA CYS A 136 2.93 6.14 6.27
C CYS A 136 1.87 5.05 6.45
N GLY A 137 0.61 5.42 6.57
CA GLY A 137 -0.51 4.51 6.76
C GLY A 137 -1.71 5.22 7.38
N HIS A 138 -2.84 4.54 7.38
CA HIS A 138 -4.10 5.03 7.92
C HIS A 138 -4.97 3.89 8.44
N GLY A 139 -5.95 4.21 9.27
CA GLY A 139 -7.01 3.28 9.62
C GLY A 139 -7.81 2.87 8.38
N MET A 140 -8.31 1.65 8.40
CA MET A 140 -9.14 1.07 7.37
C MET A 140 -10.21 0.19 8.02
N GLY A 141 -11.40 0.20 7.45
CA GLY A 141 -12.52 -0.58 7.96
C GLY A 141 -13.72 -0.43 7.04
N LEU A 142 -14.79 0.18 7.52
CA LEU A 142 -15.99 0.46 6.71
C LEU A 142 -15.72 1.52 5.62
N SER A 143 -14.75 2.42 5.87
CA SER A 143 -14.23 3.33 4.85
C SER A 143 -12.84 2.91 4.40
N THR A 144 -12.45 3.30 3.18
CA THR A 144 -11.10 3.05 2.65
C THR A 144 -10.04 3.87 3.40
N HIS A 145 -10.42 5.01 3.96
CA HIS A 145 -9.56 5.85 4.78
C HIS A 145 -10.30 6.21 6.07
N GLU A 146 -9.75 5.80 7.19
CA GLU A 146 -10.25 6.10 8.53
C GLU A 146 -9.14 6.66 9.42
N PHE A 147 -9.52 7.32 10.51
CA PHE A 147 -8.59 7.61 11.59
C PHE A 147 -8.35 6.34 12.43
N PRO A 148 -7.17 6.25 13.09
CA PRO A 148 -6.05 7.19 13.08
C PRO A 148 -5.09 6.99 11.89
N SER A 149 -4.20 7.98 11.65
CA SER A 149 -3.15 7.88 10.62
C SER A 149 -1.76 7.75 11.26
N VAL A 150 -0.87 7.02 10.58
CA VAL A 150 0.57 6.92 10.91
C VAL A 150 1.26 8.19 10.42
N THR A 151 1.28 9.21 11.27
CA THR A 151 1.77 10.55 10.92
C THR A 151 2.39 11.25 12.12
N LYS A 152 3.22 12.25 11.86
CA LYS A 152 3.76 13.16 12.88
C LYS A 152 2.63 13.81 13.66
N GLY A 153 2.78 13.88 14.97
CA GLY A 153 1.84 14.51 15.90
C GLY A 153 0.71 13.59 16.37
N ASN A 154 0.56 12.39 15.81
CA ASN A 154 -0.41 11.43 16.32
C ASN A 154 0.19 10.62 17.47
N LYS A 155 -0.13 11.02 18.70
CA LYS A 155 0.35 10.40 19.94
C LYS A 155 -0.56 9.29 20.48
N ALA A 156 -1.58 8.91 19.73
CA ALA A 156 -2.44 7.79 20.13
C ALA A 156 -1.64 6.47 20.11
N PRO A 157 -1.93 5.54 21.03
CA PRO A 157 -1.38 4.20 20.99
C PRO A 157 -2.19 3.30 20.03
N LEU A 158 -1.53 2.30 19.43
CA LEU A 158 -2.20 1.18 18.79
C LEU A 158 -3.00 0.37 19.82
N ALA A 159 -4.17 -0.09 19.43
CA ALA A 159 -5.01 -0.95 20.25
C ALA A 159 -5.40 -2.23 19.48
N PRO A 160 -5.62 -3.36 20.17
CA PRO A 160 -6.14 -4.56 19.54
C PRO A 160 -7.45 -4.31 18.79
N GLY A 161 -7.63 -4.96 17.66
CA GLY A 161 -8.77 -4.80 16.78
C GLY A 161 -8.63 -3.67 15.74
N MET A 162 -7.62 -2.80 15.86
CA MET A 162 -7.35 -1.79 14.82
C MET A 162 -6.89 -2.44 13.53
N ILE A 163 -7.47 -2.04 12.42
CA ILE A 163 -7.02 -2.38 11.07
C ILE A 163 -6.37 -1.15 10.46
N LEU A 164 -5.16 -1.33 9.93
CA LEU A 164 -4.35 -0.25 9.39
C LEU A 164 -3.77 -0.64 8.04
N THR A 165 -3.54 0.35 7.17
CA THR A 165 -2.55 0.22 6.11
C THR A 165 -1.16 0.54 6.66
N VAL A 166 -0.15 -0.17 6.15
CA VAL A 166 1.26 0.21 6.28
C VAL A 166 1.76 0.48 4.87
N GLU A 167 1.89 1.77 4.56
CA GLU A 167 2.12 2.25 3.19
C GLU A 167 3.20 3.35 3.09
N PRO A 168 4.38 3.18 3.70
CA PRO A 168 5.41 4.18 3.52
C PRO A 168 5.79 4.28 2.05
N GLY A 169 5.95 5.50 1.54
CA GLY A 169 6.29 5.75 0.14
C GLY A 169 7.07 7.04 -0.03
N LEU A 170 7.82 7.13 -1.12
CA LEU A 170 8.49 8.34 -1.59
C LEU A 170 7.95 8.72 -2.95
N MET A 171 7.78 10.02 -3.18
CA MET A 171 7.22 10.54 -4.42
C MET A 171 7.82 11.91 -4.75
N SER A 172 8.27 12.07 -5.99
CA SER A 172 8.60 13.37 -6.58
C SER A 172 8.47 13.30 -8.11
N ALA A 173 8.50 14.47 -8.76
CA ALA A 173 8.45 14.53 -10.22
C ALA A 173 9.63 13.80 -10.87
N GLU A 174 10.83 13.87 -10.27
CA GLU A 174 12.04 13.26 -10.77
C GLU A 174 12.10 11.74 -10.48
N LEU A 175 11.70 11.37 -9.27
CA LEU A 175 11.73 9.98 -8.82
C LEU A 175 10.63 9.15 -9.46
N GLY A 176 9.46 9.72 -9.65
CA GLY A 176 8.20 8.99 -9.73
C GLY A 176 7.71 8.65 -8.34
N ALA A 177 7.18 7.44 -8.15
CA ALA A 177 6.84 6.96 -6.81
C ALA A 177 7.31 5.53 -6.56
N VAL A 178 7.70 5.28 -5.32
CA VAL A 178 7.89 3.94 -4.75
C VAL A 178 7.02 3.85 -3.50
N ARG A 179 6.08 2.90 -3.47
CA ARG A 179 5.18 2.65 -2.33
C ARG A 179 4.73 1.19 -2.36
N ASN A 180 4.71 0.56 -1.22
CA ASN A 180 4.02 -0.70 -1.01
C ASN A 180 3.01 -0.48 0.11
N SER A 181 1.81 -1.04 -0.04
CA SER A 181 0.79 -1.06 1.00
C SER A 181 0.43 -2.48 1.38
N ASP A 182 0.40 -2.75 2.67
CA ASP A 182 -0.15 -3.94 3.28
C ASP A 182 -1.21 -3.55 4.32
N THR A 183 -2.33 -4.26 4.33
CA THR A 183 -3.32 -4.12 5.41
C THR A 183 -2.99 -5.10 6.52
N VAL A 184 -3.00 -4.61 7.76
CA VAL A 184 -2.71 -5.39 8.97
C VAL A 184 -3.80 -5.24 10.01
N LEU A 185 -4.01 -6.26 10.82
CA LEU A 185 -4.83 -6.26 12.04
C LEU A 185 -3.91 -6.25 13.25
N ILE A 186 -4.11 -5.34 14.19
CA ILE A 186 -3.44 -5.37 15.49
C ILE A 186 -4.12 -6.41 16.38
N THR A 187 -3.37 -7.41 16.83
CA THR A 187 -3.83 -8.47 17.74
C THR A 187 -3.57 -8.11 19.19
N GLU A 188 -3.90 -8.98 20.13
CA GLU A 188 -3.65 -8.76 21.57
C GLU A 188 -2.15 -8.68 21.93
N ASP A 189 -1.29 -9.32 21.13
CA ASP A 189 0.14 -9.48 21.41
C ASP A 189 1.06 -9.03 20.27
N GLY A 190 0.51 -8.56 19.15
CA GLY A 190 1.28 -8.14 17.98
C GLY A 190 0.42 -7.69 16.81
N PHE A 191 0.59 -8.31 15.66
CA PHE A 191 -0.22 -8.04 14.48
C PHE A 191 -0.26 -9.25 13.54
N GLU A 192 -1.24 -9.26 12.65
CA GLU A 192 -1.31 -10.19 11.52
C GLU A 192 -1.54 -9.46 10.19
N PHE A 193 -1.04 -10.04 9.11
CA PHE A 193 -1.28 -9.52 7.77
C PHE A 193 -2.64 -9.98 7.25
N LEU A 194 -3.45 -9.04 6.78
CA LEU A 194 -4.68 -9.32 6.03
C LEU A 194 -4.43 -9.40 4.52
N THR A 195 -3.23 -9.03 4.07
CA THR A 195 -2.77 -9.14 2.68
C THR A 195 -1.65 -10.15 2.56
N ASN A 196 -1.60 -10.87 1.43
CA ASN A 196 -0.64 -11.96 1.22
C ASN A 196 0.12 -11.87 -0.12
N SER A 197 0.42 -10.67 -0.58
CA SER A 197 1.27 -10.45 -1.75
C SER A 197 2.75 -10.56 -1.39
N PRO A 198 3.63 -10.94 -2.34
CA PRO A 198 5.08 -10.89 -2.11
C PRO A 198 5.52 -9.52 -1.59
N ARG A 199 6.43 -9.51 -0.60
CA ARG A 199 6.90 -8.28 0.07
C ARG A 199 8.31 -7.88 -0.32
N ASP A 200 9.04 -8.76 -1.02
CA ASP A 200 10.37 -8.44 -1.56
C ASP A 200 10.28 -7.50 -2.77
N LYS A 201 11.44 -6.98 -3.16
CA LYS A 201 11.57 -6.17 -4.38
C LYS A 201 11.11 -6.98 -5.60
N ILE A 202 10.17 -6.42 -6.36
CA ILE A 202 9.61 -7.06 -7.55
C ILE A 202 10.24 -6.45 -8.79
N ILE A 203 10.86 -7.31 -9.60
CA ILE A 203 11.44 -6.93 -10.89
C ILE A 203 10.88 -7.85 -11.97
N ILE A 204 10.20 -7.28 -12.95
CA ILE A 204 9.73 -8.00 -14.13
C ILE A 204 10.80 -7.90 -15.19
N LYS A 205 11.38 -9.04 -15.58
CA LYS A 205 12.26 -9.13 -16.74
C LYS A 205 11.41 -9.28 -17.99
N LYS A 206 11.66 -8.43 -18.99
CA LYS A 206 11.04 -8.66 -20.29
C LYS A 206 11.68 -9.91 -20.87
N GLY A 207 10.87 -10.94 -21.15
CA GLY A 207 11.28 -12.13 -21.88
C GLY A 207 11.63 -11.81 -23.33
#